data_f2b8f97528b66ba6edad7bcfd2cad853
#
_entry.id   f2b8f97528b66ba6edad7bcfd2cad853
#
_cell.length_a   1.000
_cell.length_b   1.000
_cell.length_c   1.000
_cell.angle_alpha   90.00
_cell.angle_beta   90.00
_cell.angle_gamma   90.00
#
_symmetry.space_group_name_H-M   'P 1'
#
loop_
_entity.id
_entity.type
_entity.pdbx_description
1 polymer ?
#
loop_
_entity_poly.entity_id
_entity_poly.type
_entity_poly.pdbx_seq_one_letter_code
_entity_poly.pdbx_strand_id
1 'polypeptide(L)'
;NITSHLVGLFSRTASLMQKGIKPVFVFDGKPPELKQKTREERRALKLGAEKKFLEAQKKDDKEEMKKYASRTSRLSKEMIDEAKELVSLLGLPIVQAPSEGEAQAAYMVQKNKGFAVGSQDFDSLVHGATKLVRNMSISGKRKKGHTIGYETISPELIDLSENLNNLGIDQSQLIVLAMLIGT
;
A
#
# COMPACT_ATOMS: atom_id res chain seq x y z
N ASN A 1 -15.44 -13.82 14.12
CA ASN A 1 -15.38 -12.58 13.31
C ASN A 1 -13.94 -12.19 13.08
N ILE A 2 -13.58 -11.99 11.80
CA ILE A 2 -12.22 -11.56 11.42
C ILE A 2 -12.20 -10.03 11.53
N THR A 3 -11.69 -9.50 12.64
CA THR A 3 -11.62 -8.04 12.91
C THR A 3 -10.19 -7.49 12.84
N SER A 4 -9.21 -8.31 12.48
CA SER A 4 -7.79 -7.91 12.48
C SER A 4 -7.49 -6.72 11.57
N HIS A 5 -8.21 -6.57 10.45
CA HIS A 5 -8.08 -5.44 9.53
C HIS A 5 -8.53 -4.13 10.18
N LEU A 6 -9.63 -4.15 10.95
CA LEU A 6 -10.13 -2.97 11.68
C LEU A 6 -9.19 -2.58 12.81
N VAL A 7 -8.69 -3.55 13.59
CA VAL A 7 -7.74 -3.30 14.68
C VAL A 7 -6.46 -2.66 14.14
N GLY A 8 -5.93 -3.20 13.05
CA GLY A 8 -4.74 -2.64 12.41
C GLY A 8 -4.95 -1.24 11.83
N LEU A 9 -6.08 -1.02 11.17
CA LEU A 9 -6.46 0.28 10.61
C LEU A 9 -6.64 1.31 11.73
N PHE A 10 -7.43 0.99 12.75
CA PHE A 10 -7.69 1.87 13.89
C PHE A 10 -6.39 2.28 14.61
N SER A 11 -5.57 1.30 14.99
CA SER A 11 -4.33 1.55 15.75
C SER A 11 -3.37 2.48 14.99
N ARG A 12 -3.18 2.22 13.69
CA ARG A 12 -2.29 3.05 12.86
C ARG A 12 -2.86 4.45 12.63
N THR A 13 -4.15 4.56 12.36
CA THR A 13 -4.83 5.84 12.15
C THR A 13 -4.80 6.67 13.42
N ALA A 14 -5.13 6.10 14.57
CA ALA A 14 -5.07 6.78 15.86
C ALA A 14 -3.65 7.29 16.18
N SER A 15 -2.63 6.48 15.90
CA SER A 15 -1.23 6.90 16.08
C SER A 15 -0.84 8.09 15.19
N LEU A 16 -1.35 8.15 13.96
CA LEU A 16 -1.12 9.29 13.06
C LEU A 16 -1.84 10.55 13.58
N MET A 17 -3.10 10.40 13.99
CA MET A 17 -3.89 11.51 14.54
C MET A 17 -3.27 12.06 15.83
N GLN A 18 -2.75 11.23 16.72
CA GLN A 18 -2.03 11.65 17.93
C GLN A 18 -0.78 12.48 17.60
N LYS A 19 -0.16 12.25 16.45
CA LYS A 19 0.98 13.06 15.96
C LYS A 19 0.56 14.33 15.22
N GLY A 20 -0.73 14.67 15.21
CA GLY A 20 -1.28 15.83 14.52
C GLY A 20 -1.43 15.65 12.99
N ILE A 21 -1.25 14.44 12.48
CA ILE A 21 -1.45 14.14 11.05
C ILE A 21 -2.94 13.93 10.81
N LYS A 22 -3.47 14.57 9.77
CA LYS A 22 -4.86 14.43 9.31
C LYS A 22 -4.86 13.60 8.02
N PRO A 23 -4.99 12.27 8.08
CA PRO A 23 -4.99 11.44 6.90
C PRO A 23 -6.28 11.58 6.10
N VAL A 24 -6.17 11.52 4.78
CA VAL A 24 -7.27 11.31 3.84
C VAL A 24 -7.11 9.90 3.28
N PHE A 25 -8.15 9.10 3.36
CA PHE A 25 -8.11 7.74 2.85
C PHE A 25 -8.63 7.69 1.42
N VAL A 26 -7.80 7.19 0.52
CA VAL A 26 -8.17 7.01 -0.89
C VAL A 26 -8.33 5.52 -1.16
N PHE A 27 -9.52 5.13 -1.62
CA PHE A 27 -9.85 3.75 -1.93
C PHE A 27 -9.86 3.54 -3.45
N ASP A 28 -9.31 2.40 -3.88
CA ASP A 28 -9.29 2.00 -5.28
C ASP A 28 -10.70 1.90 -5.87
N GLY A 29 -10.84 2.33 -7.11
CA GLY A 29 -12.04 2.18 -7.91
C GLY A 29 -11.97 0.97 -8.85
N LYS A 30 -12.56 1.14 -10.04
CA LYS A 30 -12.53 0.11 -11.08
C LYS A 30 -11.13 0.06 -11.70
N PRO A 31 -10.44 -1.09 -11.63
CA PRO A 31 -9.10 -1.19 -12.20
C PRO A 31 -9.12 -1.07 -13.73
N PRO A 32 -8.03 -0.55 -14.32
CA PRO A 32 -7.89 -0.45 -15.77
C PRO A 32 -8.02 -1.83 -16.46
N GLU A 33 -8.60 -1.85 -17.66
CA GLU A 33 -8.78 -3.10 -18.44
C GLU A 33 -7.43 -3.75 -18.76
N LEU A 34 -6.40 -2.96 -19.04
CA LEU A 34 -5.05 -3.45 -19.30
C LEU A 34 -4.44 -4.28 -18.15
N LYS A 35 -4.90 -4.06 -16.91
CA LYS A 35 -4.45 -4.84 -15.73
C LYS A 35 -5.25 -6.14 -15.52
N GLN A 36 -6.23 -6.45 -16.36
CA GLN A 36 -7.10 -7.62 -16.16
C GLN A 36 -6.29 -8.91 -16.16
N LYS A 37 -5.42 -9.11 -17.15
CA LYS A 37 -4.57 -10.32 -17.27
C LYS A 37 -3.68 -10.51 -16.02
N THR A 38 -2.97 -9.48 -15.62
CA THR A 38 -2.12 -9.53 -14.41
C THR A 38 -2.92 -9.83 -13.13
N ARG A 39 -4.15 -9.34 -13.04
CA ARG A 39 -5.05 -9.63 -11.91
C ARG A 39 -5.50 -11.08 -11.92
N GLU A 40 -5.81 -11.63 -13.07
CA GLU A 40 -6.18 -13.05 -13.24
C GLU A 40 -5.02 -13.96 -12.84
N GLU A 41 -3.80 -13.65 -13.30
CA GLU A 41 -2.58 -14.36 -12.90
C GLU A 41 -2.34 -14.31 -11.38
N ARG A 42 -2.42 -13.12 -10.77
CA ARG A 42 -2.32 -12.95 -9.30
C ARG A 42 -3.41 -13.72 -8.56
N ARG A 43 -4.63 -13.76 -9.11
CA ARG A 43 -5.75 -14.52 -8.54
C ARG A 43 -5.48 -16.03 -8.61
N ALA A 44 -4.96 -16.53 -9.71
CA ALA A 44 -4.59 -17.93 -9.88
C ALA A 44 -3.48 -18.34 -8.89
N LEU A 45 -2.44 -17.51 -8.72
CA LEU A 45 -1.38 -17.74 -7.74
C LEU A 45 -1.92 -17.79 -6.30
N LYS A 46 -2.84 -16.89 -5.93
CA LYS A 46 -3.49 -16.88 -4.61
C LYS A 46 -4.35 -18.14 -4.38
N LEU A 47 -5.11 -18.58 -5.39
CA LEU A 47 -5.88 -19.83 -5.31
C LEU A 47 -4.97 -21.05 -5.14
N GLY A 48 -3.83 -21.07 -5.84
CA GLY A 48 -2.81 -22.11 -5.66
C GLY A 48 -2.22 -22.13 -4.25
N ALA A 49 -1.95 -20.95 -3.68
CA ALA A 49 -1.45 -20.84 -2.30
C ALA A 49 -2.51 -21.29 -1.28
N GLU A 50 -3.79 -20.97 -1.50
CA GLU A 50 -4.89 -21.39 -0.64
C GLU A 50 -5.05 -22.93 -0.60
N LYS A 51 -4.97 -23.60 -1.77
CA LYS A 51 -4.97 -25.08 -1.83
C LYS A 51 -3.82 -25.65 -1.02
N LYS A 52 -2.60 -25.14 -1.19
CA LYS A 52 -1.41 -25.58 -0.43
C LYS A 52 -1.54 -25.33 1.07
N PHE A 53 -2.15 -24.21 1.47
CA PHE A 53 -2.44 -23.93 2.87
C PHE A 53 -3.41 -24.98 3.46
N LEU A 54 -4.49 -25.31 2.76
CA LEU A 54 -5.45 -26.31 3.20
C LEU A 54 -4.84 -27.73 3.26
N GLU A 55 -3.93 -28.06 2.35
CA GLU A 55 -3.19 -29.33 2.38
C GLU A 55 -2.23 -29.38 3.57
N ALA A 56 -1.50 -28.30 3.85
CA ALA A 56 -0.63 -28.19 5.01
C ALA A 56 -1.44 -28.26 6.33
N GLN A 57 -2.64 -27.65 6.35
CA GLN A 57 -3.53 -27.74 7.50
C GLN A 57 -4.00 -29.18 7.76
N LYS A 58 -4.32 -29.95 6.71
CA LYS A 58 -4.69 -31.37 6.84
C LYS A 58 -3.54 -32.24 7.36
N LYS A 59 -2.30 -31.86 7.08
CA LYS A 59 -1.08 -32.55 7.52
C LYS A 59 -0.52 -32.03 8.85
N ASP A 60 -1.15 -31.04 9.46
CA ASP A 60 -0.68 -30.30 10.66
C ASP A 60 0.73 -29.74 10.51
N ASP A 61 1.13 -29.40 9.27
CA ASP A 61 2.43 -28.80 8.98
C ASP A 61 2.40 -27.29 9.24
N LYS A 62 2.83 -26.92 10.44
CA LYS A 62 2.81 -25.54 10.93
C LYS A 62 3.76 -24.60 10.15
N GLU A 63 4.85 -25.11 9.61
CA GLU A 63 5.80 -24.30 8.83
C GLU A 63 5.22 -23.97 7.45
N GLU A 64 4.67 -24.95 6.75
CA GLU A 64 4.00 -24.71 5.47
C GLU A 64 2.74 -23.87 5.64
N MET A 65 1.94 -24.11 6.68
CA MET A 65 0.79 -23.25 7.00
C MET A 65 1.22 -21.79 7.16
N LYS A 66 2.27 -21.49 7.93
CA LYS A 66 2.78 -20.13 8.13
C LYS A 66 3.29 -19.50 6.83
N LYS A 67 3.97 -20.28 5.98
CA LYS A 67 4.47 -19.86 4.67
C LYS A 67 3.35 -19.45 3.72
N TYR A 68 2.23 -20.18 3.69
CA TYR A 68 1.12 -19.90 2.78
C TYR A 68 0.07 -18.96 3.37
N ALA A 69 -0.08 -18.86 4.69
CA ALA A 69 -1.05 -18.00 5.36
C ALA A 69 -0.98 -16.54 4.89
N SER A 70 0.24 -15.99 4.77
CA SER A 70 0.44 -14.61 4.31
C SER A 70 0.06 -14.40 2.84
N ARG A 71 0.05 -15.47 2.04
CA ARG A 71 -0.24 -15.43 0.60
C ARG A 71 -1.72 -15.67 0.29
N THR A 72 -2.52 -16.14 1.27
CA THR A 72 -3.96 -16.41 1.12
C THR A 72 -4.84 -15.26 1.56
N SER A 73 -4.26 -14.27 2.23
CA SER A 73 -4.98 -13.11 2.74
C SER A 73 -5.66 -12.34 1.59
N ARG A 74 -6.97 -12.17 1.68
CA ARG A 74 -7.78 -11.40 0.74
C ARG A 74 -8.60 -10.37 1.48
N LEU A 75 -8.63 -9.16 0.94
CA LEU A 75 -9.61 -8.18 1.34
C LEU A 75 -10.92 -8.49 0.63
N SER A 76 -11.97 -8.77 1.38
CA SER A 76 -13.32 -8.90 0.84
C SER A 76 -13.96 -7.52 0.68
N LYS A 77 -15.05 -7.45 -0.07
CA LYS A 77 -15.82 -6.21 -0.22
C LYS A 77 -16.34 -5.72 1.12
N GLU A 78 -16.83 -6.64 1.93
CA GLU A 78 -17.35 -6.37 3.28
C GLU A 78 -16.27 -5.74 4.18
N MET A 79 -15.04 -6.28 4.15
CA MET A 79 -13.91 -5.72 4.91
C MET A 79 -13.54 -4.31 4.45
N ILE A 80 -13.68 -4.01 3.15
CA ILE A 80 -13.45 -2.67 2.61
C ILE A 80 -14.56 -1.71 3.07
N ASP A 81 -15.80 -2.14 3.04
CA ASP A 81 -16.95 -1.35 3.47
C ASP A 81 -16.88 -1.07 4.99
N GLU A 82 -16.53 -2.06 5.81
CA GLU A 82 -16.27 -1.92 7.25
C GLU A 82 -15.08 -0.93 7.51
N ALA A 83 -14.01 -1.00 6.71
CA ALA A 83 -12.89 -0.08 6.83
C ALA A 83 -13.30 1.37 6.51
N LYS A 84 -14.14 1.58 5.49
CA LYS A 84 -14.69 2.90 5.17
C LYS A 84 -15.57 3.43 6.30
N GLU A 85 -16.43 2.58 6.85
CA GLU A 85 -17.27 2.97 7.98
C GLU A 85 -16.42 3.39 9.18
N LEU A 86 -15.39 2.60 9.53
CA LEU A 86 -14.47 2.94 10.62
C LEU A 86 -13.78 4.29 10.39
N VAL A 87 -13.26 4.54 9.19
CA VAL A 87 -12.60 5.82 8.83
C VAL A 87 -13.58 6.99 8.94
N SER A 88 -14.82 6.81 8.49
CA SER A 88 -15.88 7.80 8.59
C SER A 88 -16.24 8.10 10.06
N LEU A 89 -16.36 7.08 10.90
CA LEU A 89 -16.62 7.21 12.34
C LEU A 89 -15.48 7.93 13.08
N LEU A 90 -14.25 7.82 12.58
CA LEU A 90 -13.10 8.59 13.09
C LEU A 90 -13.12 10.06 12.63
N GLY A 91 -14.10 10.49 11.86
CA GLY A 91 -14.23 11.85 11.33
C GLY A 91 -13.22 12.18 10.23
N LEU A 92 -12.65 11.17 9.57
CA LEU A 92 -11.65 11.36 8.54
C LEU A 92 -12.27 11.29 7.14
N PRO A 93 -11.77 12.11 6.19
CA PRO A 93 -12.28 12.12 4.83
C PRO A 93 -11.89 10.86 4.05
N ILE A 94 -12.84 10.40 3.24
CA ILE A 94 -12.70 9.27 2.33
C ILE A 94 -12.86 9.77 0.90
N VAL A 95 -11.98 9.33 0.02
CA VAL A 95 -12.05 9.56 -1.42
C VAL A 95 -12.14 8.22 -2.13
N GLN A 96 -13.16 8.05 -2.96
CA GLN A 96 -13.27 6.92 -3.86
C GLN A 96 -12.61 7.28 -5.18
N ALA A 97 -11.50 6.64 -5.52
CA ALA A 97 -10.84 6.83 -6.80
C ALA A 97 -11.73 6.30 -7.95
N PRO A 98 -11.71 6.92 -9.13
CA PRO A 98 -12.36 6.37 -10.30
C PRO A 98 -11.68 5.09 -10.81
N SER A 99 -10.38 4.97 -10.56
CA SER A 99 -9.53 3.83 -10.92
C SER A 99 -8.56 3.52 -9.78
N GLU A 100 -7.28 3.77 -9.93
CA GLU A 100 -6.25 3.46 -8.95
C GLU A 100 -6.15 4.54 -7.87
N GLY A 101 -6.11 4.11 -6.61
CA GLY A 101 -6.03 5.01 -5.46
C GLY A 101 -4.75 5.84 -5.46
N GLU A 102 -3.61 5.26 -5.86
CA GLU A 102 -2.33 5.97 -5.92
C GLU A 102 -2.32 7.10 -6.95
N ALA A 103 -2.91 6.88 -8.13
CA ALA A 103 -3.08 7.92 -9.15
C ALA A 103 -3.98 9.05 -8.65
N GLN A 104 -5.08 8.72 -7.96
CA GLN A 104 -5.97 9.69 -7.36
C GLN A 104 -5.29 10.48 -6.24
N ALA A 105 -4.54 9.82 -5.37
CA ALA A 105 -3.78 10.46 -4.30
C ALA A 105 -2.70 11.41 -4.86
N ALA A 106 -1.97 10.98 -5.89
CA ALA A 106 -1.00 11.81 -6.61
C ALA A 106 -1.65 13.08 -7.18
N TYR A 107 -2.78 12.92 -7.86
CA TYR A 107 -3.55 14.04 -8.41
C TYR A 107 -3.98 15.03 -7.32
N MET A 108 -4.44 14.55 -6.16
CA MET A 108 -4.83 15.40 -5.05
C MET A 108 -3.66 16.22 -4.51
N VAL A 109 -2.48 15.62 -4.37
CA VAL A 109 -1.27 16.32 -3.93
C VAL A 109 -0.80 17.35 -4.96
N GLN A 110 -0.84 17.05 -6.26
CA GLN A 110 -0.58 18.01 -7.34
C GLN A 110 -1.52 19.22 -7.30
N LYS A 111 -2.76 19.00 -6.89
CA LYS A 111 -3.79 20.07 -6.76
C LYS A 111 -3.79 20.74 -5.39
N ASN A 112 -2.74 20.57 -4.58
CA ASN A 112 -2.62 21.11 -3.23
C ASN A 112 -3.79 20.75 -2.29
N LYS A 113 -4.43 19.57 -2.51
CA LYS A 113 -5.46 19.02 -1.64
C LYS A 113 -4.90 18.11 -0.54
N GLY A 114 -3.60 17.90 -0.53
CA GLY A 114 -2.83 17.16 0.46
C GLY A 114 -1.36 17.57 0.41
N PHE A 115 -0.64 17.34 1.51
CA PHE A 115 0.79 17.66 1.61
C PHE A 115 1.67 16.64 0.89
N ALA A 116 1.35 15.36 1.04
CA ALA A 116 2.10 14.25 0.47
C ALA A 116 1.20 13.01 0.31
N VAL A 117 1.57 12.10 -0.58
CA VAL A 117 0.99 10.77 -0.62
C VAL A 117 1.66 9.89 0.44
N GLY A 118 0.88 9.17 1.24
CA GLY A 118 1.38 8.16 2.18
C GLY A 118 1.26 6.76 1.57
N SER A 119 2.33 6.22 0.99
CA SER A 119 2.37 4.87 0.42
C SER A 119 3.71 4.18 0.70
N GLN A 120 3.76 2.85 0.55
CA GLN A 120 5.00 2.09 0.54
C GLN A 120 5.58 1.97 -0.88
N ASP A 121 4.73 2.10 -1.89
CA ASP A 121 5.07 1.97 -3.29
C ASP A 121 5.45 3.32 -3.91
N PHE A 122 6.25 3.29 -4.95
CA PHE A 122 6.71 4.48 -5.65
C PHE A 122 5.79 4.90 -6.80
N ASP A 123 4.74 4.14 -7.07
CA ASP A 123 3.82 4.37 -8.21
C ASP A 123 3.21 5.77 -8.19
N SER A 124 2.96 6.32 -6.99
CA SER A 124 2.47 7.69 -6.84
C SER A 124 3.42 8.75 -7.42
N LEU A 125 4.74 8.53 -7.36
CA LEU A 125 5.73 9.43 -7.99
C LEU A 125 5.70 9.32 -9.52
N VAL A 126 5.48 8.12 -10.06
CA VAL A 126 5.27 7.90 -11.50
C VAL A 126 4.02 8.64 -11.97
N HIS A 127 2.97 8.68 -11.13
CA HIS A 127 1.77 9.50 -11.37
C HIS A 127 1.97 11.00 -11.08
N GLY A 128 3.19 11.43 -10.73
CA GLY A 128 3.57 12.83 -10.55
C GLY A 128 3.19 13.42 -9.18
N ALA A 129 3.03 12.60 -8.13
CA ALA A 129 2.92 13.13 -6.77
C ALA A 129 4.15 13.96 -6.44
N THR A 130 3.97 15.21 -6.01
CA THR A 130 5.09 16.09 -5.69
C THR A 130 5.89 15.60 -4.48
N LYS A 131 5.20 14.92 -3.54
CA LYS A 131 5.81 14.36 -2.32
C LYS A 131 5.21 13.01 -1.99
N LEU A 132 6.07 12.08 -1.58
CA LEU A 132 5.70 10.76 -1.07
C LEU A 132 6.29 10.59 0.33
N VAL A 133 5.48 10.12 1.27
CA VAL A 133 5.95 9.69 2.61
C VAL A 133 5.83 8.18 2.72
N ARG A 134 6.96 7.53 2.91
CA ARG A 134 7.05 6.09 3.17
C ARG A 134 7.19 5.83 4.67
N ASN A 135 6.91 4.61 5.09
CA ASN A 135 7.06 4.15 6.48
C ASN A 135 6.28 5.00 7.52
N MET A 136 5.28 5.76 7.11
CA MET A 136 4.57 6.72 7.95
C MET A 136 3.90 6.06 9.17
N SER A 137 3.37 4.86 9.00
CA SER A 137 2.67 4.09 10.03
C SER A 137 3.48 2.90 10.57
N ILE A 138 4.73 2.74 10.13
CA ILE A 138 5.59 1.66 10.54
C ILE A 138 6.59 2.20 11.56
N SER A 139 6.62 1.61 12.74
CA SER A 139 7.61 1.92 13.77
C SER A 139 8.26 0.63 14.23
N GLY A 140 9.54 0.69 14.56
CA GLY A 140 10.27 -0.46 15.09
C GLY A 140 11.64 -0.66 14.46
N LYS A 141 12.16 -1.85 14.62
CA LYS A 141 13.46 -2.28 14.09
C LYS A 141 13.25 -3.36 13.04
N ARG A 142 13.86 -3.20 11.89
CA ARG A 142 13.91 -4.19 10.82
C ARG A 142 15.25 -4.91 10.85
N LYS A 143 15.24 -6.23 10.74
CA LYS A 143 16.47 -7.03 10.62
C LYS A 143 17.14 -6.71 9.28
N LYS A 144 18.43 -6.39 9.28
CA LYS A 144 19.22 -6.23 8.06
C LYS A 144 19.35 -7.57 7.35
N GLY A 145 19.05 -7.62 6.04
CA GLY A 145 18.91 -8.87 5.28
C GLY A 145 20.17 -9.76 5.24
N HIS A 146 21.36 -9.17 5.24
CA HIS A 146 22.64 -9.89 5.08
C HIS A 146 23.65 -9.65 6.21
N THR A 147 23.31 -8.87 7.25
CA THR A 147 24.20 -8.56 8.38
C THR A 147 23.48 -8.81 9.70
N ILE A 148 24.28 -9.18 10.73
CA ILE A 148 23.79 -9.28 12.11
C ILE A 148 23.54 -7.86 12.59
N GLY A 149 22.25 -7.43 12.63
CA GLY A 149 21.87 -6.12 13.11
C GLY A 149 20.43 -5.74 12.79
N TYR A 150 19.98 -4.69 13.44
CA TYR A 150 18.67 -4.10 13.23
C TYR A 150 18.83 -2.64 12.79
N GLU A 151 18.05 -2.20 11.85
CA GLU A 151 17.90 -0.78 11.50
C GLU A 151 16.59 -0.25 12.06
N THR A 152 16.59 0.98 12.53
CA THR A 152 15.35 1.66 12.95
C THR A 152 14.61 2.12 11.71
N ILE A 153 13.34 1.74 11.63
CA ILE A 153 12.47 2.23 10.55
C ILE A 153 11.95 3.60 10.97
N SER A 154 12.23 4.61 10.16
CA SER A 154 11.70 5.98 10.30
C SER A 154 10.88 6.37 9.09
N PRO A 155 9.95 7.31 9.23
CA PRO A 155 9.29 7.92 8.08
C PRO A 155 10.32 8.55 7.14
N GLU A 156 10.12 8.38 5.85
CA GLU A 156 10.96 8.88 4.77
C GLU A 156 10.13 9.78 3.87
N LEU A 157 10.54 11.04 3.74
CA LEU A 157 9.93 11.99 2.81
C LEU A 157 10.76 12.02 1.53
N ILE A 158 10.10 11.81 0.41
CA ILE A 158 10.69 11.86 -0.93
C ILE A 158 10.04 13.01 -1.69
N ASP A 159 10.84 14.00 -2.05
CA ASP A 159 10.43 15.10 -2.93
C ASP A 159 10.75 14.73 -4.39
N LEU A 160 9.73 14.74 -5.25
CA LEU A 160 9.85 14.31 -6.63
C LEU A 160 10.83 15.22 -7.41
N SER A 161 10.71 16.52 -7.28
CA SER A 161 11.51 17.47 -8.04
C SER A 161 13.00 17.39 -7.68
N GLU A 162 13.28 17.28 -6.38
CA GLU A 162 14.66 17.13 -5.89
C GLU A 162 15.29 15.83 -6.42
N ASN A 163 14.55 14.72 -6.38
CA ASN A 163 15.06 13.44 -6.86
C ASN A 163 15.25 13.42 -8.38
N LEU A 164 14.32 13.98 -9.15
CA LEU A 164 14.48 14.10 -10.60
C LEU A 164 15.71 14.94 -10.98
N ASN A 165 15.92 16.07 -10.29
CA ASN A 165 17.10 16.91 -10.49
C ASN A 165 18.40 16.17 -10.15
N ASN A 166 18.43 15.44 -9.03
CA ASN A 166 19.61 14.65 -8.62
C ASN A 166 19.94 13.53 -9.61
N LEU A 167 18.94 12.96 -10.25
CA LEU A 167 19.09 11.92 -11.27
C LEU A 167 19.35 12.48 -12.67
N GLY A 168 19.17 13.79 -12.90
CA GLY A 168 19.30 14.42 -14.20
C GLY A 168 18.25 13.96 -15.22
N ILE A 169 17.05 13.60 -14.75
CA ILE A 169 15.94 13.15 -15.58
C ILE A 169 14.68 13.99 -15.35
N ASP A 170 13.77 13.95 -16.30
CA ASP A 170 12.45 14.55 -16.16
C ASP A 170 11.36 13.50 -15.83
N GLN A 171 10.14 13.98 -15.59
CA GLN A 171 8.97 13.14 -15.27
C GLN A 171 8.64 12.14 -16.39
N SER A 172 8.81 12.53 -17.66
CA SER A 172 8.53 11.65 -18.80
C SER A 172 9.55 10.52 -18.87
N GLN A 173 10.80 10.81 -18.58
CA GLN A 173 11.87 9.81 -18.50
C GLN A 173 11.65 8.85 -17.32
N LEU A 174 11.17 9.34 -16.16
CA LEU A 174 10.80 8.48 -15.04
C LEU A 174 9.66 7.51 -15.43
N ILE A 175 8.64 7.97 -16.14
CA ILE A 175 7.55 7.13 -16.65
C ILE A 175 8.09 6.05 -17.58
N VAL A 176 8.98 6.41 -18.52
CA VAL A 176 9.59 5.44 -19.45
C VAL A 176 10.41 4.40 -18.70
N LEU A 177 11.20 4.81 -17.70
CA LEU A 177 11.94 3.88 -16.84
C LEU A 177 11.01 2.91 -16.10
N ALA A 178 9.92 3.41 -15.53
CA ALA A 178 8.93 2.58 -14.86
C ALA A 178 8.30 1.55 -15.81
N MET A 179 7.98 1.96 -17.05
CA MET A 179 7.46 1.04 -18.07
C MET A 179 8.48 -0.05 -18.46
N LEU A 180 9.75 0.28 -18.54
CA LEU A 180 10.83 -0.67 -18.88
C LEU A 180 11.10 -1.68 -17.76
N ILE A 181 10.95 -1.26 -16.51
CA ILE A 181 11.12 -2.12 -15.33
C ILE A 181 9.90 -3.03 -15.14
N GLY A 182 8.73 -2.62 -15.65
CA GLY A 182 7.50 -3.40 -15.56
C GLY A 182 6.74 -3.18 -14.25
N THR A 183 6.40 -1.95 -13.97
CA THR A 183 5.52 -1.57 -12.84
C THR A 183 4.05 -1.87 -13.15
#